data_bedfe8f6f922b7913bac75d87ba04a17
#
_entry.id   bedfe8f6f922b7913bac75d87ba04a17
#
_cell.length_a   1.000
_cell.length_b   1.000
_cell.length_c   1.000
_cell.angle_alpha   90.00
_cell.angle_beta   90.00
_cell.angle_gamma   90.00
#
_symmetry.space_group_name_H-M   'P 1'
#
loop_
_entity.id
_entity.type
_entity.pdbx_description
1 polymer ?
#
loop_
_entity_poly.entity_id
_entity_poly.type
_entity_poly.pdbx_seq_one_letter_code
_entity_poly.pdbx_strand_id
1 'polypeptide(L)'
;VMRGTALAEGIGEKLRPLPAMVKCPVLVAKPPISVSTKTVYERLDSLEQPPHPDMDGLLEALQARDLNRIAGSMGNILESVTIPMHPVISQIKDVMVENGAINAMMSGSGPSVFGLFADEATLKQAKRALRESGYAAQIYGTTIYNNRR
;
A
#
# COMPACT_ATOMS: atom_id res chain seq x y z
N VAL A 1 6.54 21.09 2.26
CA VAL A 1 6.16 19.66 2.23
C VAL A 1 6.36 19.08 3.63
N MET A 2 5.29 18.54 4.19
CA MET A 2 5.34 17.82 5.45
C MET A 2 6.04 16.47 5.24
N ARG A 3 6.98 16.14 6.11
CA ARG A 3 7.66 14.84 6.12
C ARG A 3 7.20 14.04 7.33
N GLY A 4 7.11 12.73 7.16
CA GLY A 4 6.68 11.82 8.22
C GLY A 4 5.30 11.24 7.94
N THR A 5 4.61 10.83 9.01
CA THR A 5 3.29 10.21 8.94
C THR A 5 2.21 11.25 9.24
N ALA A 6 1.20 11.31 8.41
CA ALA A 6 0.11 12.27 8.56
C ALA A 6 -1.22 11.70 8.07
N LEU A 7 -2.31 12.18 8.65
CA LEU A 7 -3.65 11.95 8.14
C LEU A 7 -4.01 13.08 7.18
N ALA A 8 -4.36 12.72 5.94
CA ALA A 8 -4.84 13.67 4.95
C ALA A 8 -6.37 13.60 4.88
N GLU A 9 -7.02 14.75 5.00
CA GLU A 9 -8.48 14.87 4.95
C GLU A 9 -8.91 15.85 3.87
N GLY A 10 -10.19 15.87 3.54
CA GLY A 10 -10.74 16.69 2.47
C GLY A 10 -10.24 16.17 1.11
N ILE A 11 -9.70 17.07 0.28
CA ILE A 11 -9.08 16.71 -1.00
C ILE A 11 -7.54 16.59 -0.87
N GLY A 12 -7.06 16.38 0.34
CA GLY A 12 -5.63 16.25 0.64
C GLY A 12 -4.99 17.53 1.17
N GLU A 13 -5.75 18.62 1.31
CA GLU A 13 -5.25 19.91 1.78
C GLU A 13 -5.14 19.98 3.31
N LYS A 14 -5.91 19.15 4.03
CA LYS A 14 -5.89 19.12 5.50
C LYS A 14 -4.97 18.00 5.95
N LEU A 15 -3.80 18.36 6.47
CA LEU A 15 -2.83 17.39 6.99
C LEU A 15 -2.75 17.49 8.50
N ARG A 16 -2.92 16.37 9.18
CA ARG A 16 -2.74 16.24 10.62
C ARG A 16 -1.58 15.30 10.89
N PRO A 17 -0.49 15.79 11.56
CA PRO A 17 0.63 14.92 11.91
C PRO A 17 0.19 13.78 12.82
N LEU A 18 0.73 12.59 12.57
CA LEU A 18 0.49 11.38 13.35
C LEU A 18 1.81 10.89 13.95
N PRO A 19 1.75 9.97 14.94
CA PRO A 19 2.94 9.28 15.41
C PRO A 19 3.70 8.66 14.24
N ALA A 20 5.03 8.65 14.29
CA ALA A 20 5.85 8.09 13.23
C ALA A 20 5.51 6.62 12.99
N MET A 21 5.41 6.25 11.71
CA MET A 21 5.24 4.86 11.31
C MET A 21 6.40 4.01 11.82
N VAL A 22 6.12 2.81 12.27
CA VAL A 22 7.13 1.84 12.66
C VAL A 22 8.06 1.57 11.47
N LYS A 23 9.37 1.59 11.68
CA LYS A 23 10.32 1.26 10.63
C LYS A 23 10.20 -0.21 10.27
N CYS A 24 10.07 -0.48 8.99
CA CYS A 24 10.06 -1.83 8.45
C CYS A 24 10.53 -1.81 6.99
N PRO A 25 11.03 -2.94 6.47
CA PRO A 25 11.29 -3.07 5.05
C PRO A 25 10.01 -2.97 4.23
N VAL A 26 10.09 -2.31 3.09
CA VAL A 26 8.97 -2.13 2.16
C VAL A 26 9.40 -2.56 0.77
N LEU A 27 8.59 -3.37 0.12
CA LEU A 27 8.78 -3.77 -1.27
C LEU A 27 7.77 -3.04 -2.14
N VAL A 28 8.25 -2.35 -3.16
CA VAL A 28 7.39 -1.64 -4.12
C VAL A 28 7.52 -2.31 -5.47
N ALA A 29 6.39 -2.59 -6.11
CA ALA A 29 6.34 -3.22 -7.42
C ALA A 29 5.36 -2.50 -8.33
N LYS A 30 5.72 -2.32 -9.60
CA LYS A 30 4.88 -1.66 -10.58
C LYS A 30 4.76 -2.54 -11.82
N PRO A 31 3.53 -2.98 -12.19
CA PRO A 31 3.32 -3.68 -13.45
C PRO A 31 3.47 -2.73 -14.65
N PRO A 32 3.72 -3.24 -15.88
CA PRO A 32 3.90 -2.41 -17.06
C PRO A 32 2.57 -1.93 -17.65
N ILE A 33 1.77 -1.26 -16.83
CA ILE A 33 0.47 -0.70 -17.23
C ILE A 33 0.34 0.73 -16.74
N SER A 34 -0.55 1.47 -17.38
CA SER A 34 -0.92 2.83 -16.97
C SER A 34 -2.35 2.85 -16.48
N VAL A 35 -2.61 3.63 -15.42
CA VAL A 35 -3.93 3.76 -14.82
C VAL A 35 -4.33 5.24 -14.84
N SER A 36 -5.51 5.54 -15.38
CA SER A 36 -6.06 6.89 -15.34
C SER A 36 -6.71 7.13 -13.98
N THR A 37 -6.12 8.01 -13.20
CA THR A 37 -6.66 8.41 -11.89
C THR A 37 -8.08 8.95 -12.01
N LYS A 38 -8.33 9.76 -13.03
CA LYS A 38 -9.67 10.32 -13.31
C LYS A 38 -10.70 9.22 -13.53
N THR A 39 -10.39 8.24 -14.38
CA THR A 39 -11.29 7.13 -14.66
C THR A 39 -11.59 6.30 -13.41
N VAL A 40 -10.57 6.05 -12.59
CA VAL A 40 -10.75 5.30 -11.35
C VAL A 40 -11.70 6.02 -10.40
N TYR A 41 -11.53 7.32 -10.19
CA TYR A 41 -12.42 8.09 -9.32
C TYR A 41 -13.85 8.18 -9.88
N GLU A 42 -14.00 8.34 -11.19
CA GLU A 42 -15.34 8.34 -11.82
C GLU A 42 -16.07 7.01 -11.60
N ARG A 43 -15.36 5.89 -11.72
CA ARG A 43 -15.94 4.56 -11.48
C ARG A 43 -16.24 4.34 -10.01
N LEU A 44 -15.39 4.84 -9.11
CA LEU A 44 -15.63 4.75 -7.67
C LEU A 44 -16.93 5.44 -7.30
N ASP A 45 -17.17 6.63 -7.85
CA ASP A 45 -18.38 7.42 -7.60
C ASP A 45 -19.64 6.71 -8.06
N SER A 46 -19.53 5.78 -9.01
CA SER A 46 -20.65 4.99 -9.50
C SER A 46 -21.00 3.77 -8.64
N LEU A 47 -20.14 3.41 -7.66
CA LEU A 47 -20.40 2.30 -6.78
C LEU A 47 -21.36 2.70 -5.67
N GLU A 48 -22.36 1.83 -5.39
CA GLU A 48 -23.37 2.12 -4.38
C GLU A 48 -22.81 2.02 -2.95
N GLN A 49 -22.00 0.99 -2.68
CA GLN A 49 -21.45 0.74 -1.35
C GLN A 49 -20.00 0.26 -1.45
N PRO A 50 -19.06 1.17 -1.77
CA PRO A 50 -17.65 0.77 -1.81
C PRO A 50 -17.13 0.46 -0.40
N PRO A 51 -16.24 -0.56 -0.26
CA PRO A 51 -15.68 -0.89 1.04
C PRO A 51 -14.74 0.21 1.54
N HIS A 52 -14.96 0.69 2.76
CA HIS A 52 -14.10 1.68 3.39
C HIS A 52 -13.09 1.01 4.33
N PRO A 53 -11.81 1.47 4.33
CA PRO A 53 -10.83 0.95 5.29
C PRO A 53 -11.20 1.33 6.72
N ASP A 54 -10.71 0.51 7.67
CA ASP A 54 -10.85 0.80 9.11
C ASP A 54 -9.83 1.86 9.54
N MET A 55 -10.19 3.12 9.32
CA MET A 55 -9.29 4.24 9.63
C MET A 55 -9.03 4.38 11.13
N ASP A 56 -10.05 4.20 11.96
CA ASP A 56 -9.89 4.29 13.43
C ASP A 56 -8.96 3.21 13.95
N GLY A 57 -9.12 1.97 13.47
CA GLY A 57 -8.21 0.87 13.82
C GLY A 57 -6.78 1.13 13.39
N LEU A 58 -6.60 1.72 12.20
CA LEU A 58 -5.27 2.09 11.71
C LEU A 58 -4.62 3.16 12.59
N LEU A 59 -5.36 4.20 12.98
CA LEU A 59 -4.87 5.25 13.85
C LEU A 59 -4.47 4.71 15.23
N GLU A 60 -5.28 3.83 15.81
CA GLU A 60 -4.96 3.16 17.07
C GLU A 60 -3.70 2.29 16.95
N ALA A 61 -3.56 1.55 15.86
CA ALA A 61 -2.40 0.71 15.60
C ALA A 61 -1.11 1.54 15.46
N LEU A 62 -1.19 2.69 14.81
CA LEU A 62 -0.07 3.62 14.69
C LEU A 62 0.36 4.16 16.06
N GLN A 63 -0.59 4.52 16.93
CA GLN A 63 -0.31 4.97 18.29
C GLN A 63 0.34 3.86 19.13
N ALA A 64 -0.14 2.63 18.98
CA ALA A 64 0.41 1.46 19.67
C ALA A 64 1.75 1.00 19.10
N ARG A 65 2.18 1.53 17.96
CA ARG A 65 3.39 1.14 17.22
C ARG A 65 3.45 -0.37 16.97
N ASP A 66 2.29 -0.95 16.64
CA ASP A 66 2.14 -2.38 16.40
C ASP A 66 2.07 -2.64 14.90
N LEU A 67 3.19 -3.10 14.33
CA LEU A 67 3.32 -3.30 12.88
C LEU A 67 2.28 -4.28 12.32
N ASN A 68 2.01 -5.36 13.03
CA ASN A 68 1.03 -6.35 12.56
C ASN A 68 -0.39 -5.77 12.53
N ARG A 69 -0.77 -4.99 13.54
CA ARG A 69 -2.05 -4.31 13.56
C ARG A 69 -2.15 -3.22 12.50
N ILE A 70 -1.06 -2.47 12.29
CA ILE A 70 -0.99 -1.46 11.22
C ILE A 70 -1.25 -2.13 9.87
N ALA A 71 -0.50 -3.18 9.57
CA ALA A 71 -0.64 -3.91 8.31
C ALA A 71 -2.04 -4.50 8.15
N GLY A 72 -2.60 -5.08 9.21
CA GLY A 72 -3.94 -5.66 9.18
C GLY A 72 -5.07 -4.64 9.02
N SER A 73 -4.81 -3.38 9.36
CA SER A 73 -5.80 -2.28 9.25
C SER A 73 -5.66 -1.49 7.94
N MET A 74 -4.65 -1.77 7.12
CA MET A 74 -4.48 -1.08 5.84
C MET A 74 -5.60 -1.43 4.86
N GLY A 75 -6.05 -0.44 4.10
CA GLY A 75 -7.02 -0.64 3.03
C GLY A 75 -7.00 0.53 2.07
N ASN A 76 -7.33 0.26 0.82
CA ASN A 76 -7.43 1.27 -0.23
C ASN A 76 -8.72 1.03 -1.03
N ILE A 77 -9.69 1.90 -0.83
CA ILE A 77 -11.00 1.82 -1.48
C ILE A 77 -10.89 1.76 -3.02
N LEU A 78 -9.87 2.37 -3.58
CA LEU A 78 -9.66 2.41 -5.03
C LEU A 78 -9.31 1.02 -5.61
N GLU A 79 -8.87 0.08 -4.78
CA GLU A 79 -8.65 -1.30 -5.21
C GLU A 79 -9.92 -1.93 -5.76
N SER A 80 -11.08 -1.56 -5.22
CA SER A 80 -12.37 -2.09 -5.67
C SER A 80 -12.68 -1.72 -7.12
N VAL A 81 -12.05 -0.69 -7.65
CA VAL A 81 -12.18 -0.26 -9.05
C VAL A 81 -10.99 -0.74 -9.89
N THR A 82 -9.77 -0.47 -9.43
CA THR A 82 -8.58 -0.69 -10.24
C THR A 82 -8.25 -2.18 -10.42
N ILE A 83 -8.44 -3.00 -9.39
CA ILE A 83 -8.13 -4.44 -9.48
C ILE A 83 -9.00 -5.16 -10.51
N PRO A 84 -10.33 -4.98 -10.55
CA PRO A 84 -11.13 -5.58 -11.61
C PRO A 84 -10.72 -5.15 -13.03
N MET A 85 -10.23 -3.92 -13.20
CA MET A 85 -9.73 -3.44 -14.48
C MET A 85 -8.35 -4.03 -14.83
N HIS A 86 -7.53 -4.28 -13.83
CA HIS A 86 -6.14 -4.73 -13.96
C HIS A 86 -5.82 -5.82 -12.94
N PRO A 87 -6.26 -7.08 -13.19
CA PRO A 87 -6.08 -8.18 -12.22
C PRO A 87 -4.63 -8.46 -11.84
N VAL A 88 -3.65 -8.04 -12.64
CA VAL A 88 -2.22 -8.20 -12.33
C VAL A 88 -1.85 -7.56 -10.98
N ILE A 89 -2.56 -6.52 -10.57
CA ILE A 89 -2.33 -5.85 -9.28
C ILE A 89 -2.60 -6.84 -8.14
N SER A 90 -3.70 -7.59 -8.21
CA SER A 90 -4.01 -8.64 -7.23
C SER A 90 -2.96 -9.74 -7.23
N GLN A 91 -2.49 -10.14 -8.42
CA GLN A 91 -1.44 -11.16 -8.56
C GLN A 91 -0.14 -10.73 -7.89
N ILE A 92 0.25 -9.47 -8.05
CA ILE A 92 1.44 -8.91 -7.37
C ILE A 92 1.26 -8.92 -5.85
N LYS A 93 0.10 -8.50 -5.36
CA LYS A 93 -0.23 -8.54 -3.91
C LYS A 93 -0.11 -9.96 -3.37
N ASP A 94 -0.66 -10.94 -4.08
CA ASP A 94 -0.64 -12.34 -3.67
C ASP A 94 0.79 -12.88 -3.60
N VAL A 95 1.63 -12.58 -4.60
CA VAL A 95 3.05 -12.99 -4.57
C VAL A 95 3.76 -12.42 -3.35
N MET A 96 3.52 -11.15 -3.02
CA MET A 96 4.11 -10.53 -1.84
C MET A 96 3.70 -11.24 -0.55
N VAL A 97 2.39 -11.47 -0.37
CA VAL A 97 1.86 -12.09 0.84
C VAL A 97 2.30 -13.55 0.96
N GLU A 98 2.25 -14.31 -0.11
CA GLU A 98 2.69 -15.71 -0.15
C GLU A 98 4.18 -15.86 0.17
N ASN A 99 4.97 -14.82 -0.06
CA ASN A 99 6.41 -14.82 0.21
C ASN A 99 6.81 -14.01 1.43
N GLY A 100 5.87 -13.77 2.34
CA GLY A 100 6.17 -13.30 3.68
C GLY A 100 5.84 -11.86 3.98
N ALA A 101 5.21 -11.10 3.07
CA ALA A 101 4.71 -9.78 3.42
C ALA A 101 3.66 -9.90 4.53
N ILE A 102 3.72 -9.01 5.51
CA ILE A 102 2.69 -8.95 6.56
C ILE A 102 1.36 -8.55 5.92
N ASN A 103 1.39 -7.62 4.98
CA ASN A 103 0.28 -7.30 4.11
C ASN A 103 0.81 -6.55 2.88
N ALA A 104 -0.02 -6.44 1.86
CA ALA A 104 0.29 -5.70 0.64
C ALA A 104 -0.93 -4.90 0.20
N MET A 105 -0.68 -3.74 -0.41
CA MET A 105 -1.74 -2.82 -0.82
C MET A 105 -1.34 -2.03 -2.05
N MET A 106 -2.31 -1.70 -2.89
CA MET A 106 -2.13 -0.77 -3.99
C MET A 106 -1.92 0.65 -3.46
N SER A 107 -1.03 1.41 -4.07
CA SER A 107 -0.79 2.81 -3.73
C SER A 107 -1.62 3.74 -4.60
N GLY A 108 -2.43 4.60 -3.96
CA GLY A 108 -3.30 5.54 -4.68
C GLY A 108 -4.24 4.83 -5.63
N SER A 109 -4.39 5.34 -6.85
CA SER A 109 -5.20 4.73 -7.91
C SER A 109 -4.50 3.57 -8.64
N GLY A 110 -3.28 3.26 -8.26
CA GLY A 110 -2.43 2.28 -8.91
C GLY A 110 -1.57 2.88 -10.03
N PRO A 111 -0.81 2.09 -10.74
CA PRO A 111 -0.72 0.63 -10.62
C PRO A 111 0.28 0.13 -9.56
N SER A 112 1.00 1.01 -8.88
CA SER A 112 2.00 0.58 -7.90
C SER A 112 1.41 -0.17 -6.73
N VAL A 113 2.11 -1.21 -6.27
CA VAL A 113 1.75 -2.03 -5.11
C VAL A 113 2.91 -2.01 -4.14
N PHE A 114 2.63 -1.94 -2.85
CA PHE A 114 3.67 -2.07 -1.83
C PHE A 114 3.30 -3.13 -0.81
N GLY A 115 4.33 -3.75 -0.24
CA GLY A 115 4.17 -4.72 0.84
C GLY A 115 5.05 -4.36 2.02
N LEU A 116 4.59 -4.64 3.22
CA LEU A 116 5.32 -4.44 4.47
C LEU A 116 5.89 -5.76 4.95
N PHE A 117 7.14 -5.75 5.38
CA PHE A 117 7.87 -6.95 5.81
C PHE A 117 8.44 -6.76 7.21
N ALA A 118 8.58 -7.87 7.94
CA ALA A 118 9.17 -7.85 9.27
C ALA A 118 10.70 -7.72 9.23
N ASP A 119 11.33 -8.25 8.16
CA ASP A 119 12.80 -8.28 8.03
C ASP A 119 13.23 -8.24 6.55
N GLU A 120 14.52 -7.98 6.34
CA GLU A 120 15.12 -7.89 5.01
C GLU A 120 15.18 -9.24 4.29
N ALA A 121 15.37 -10.32 5.01
CA ALA A 121 15.47 -11.66 4.41
C ALA A 121 14.16 -12.04 3.70
N THR A 122 13.04 -11.80 4.37
CA THR A 122 11.71 -12.06 3.82
C THR A 122 11.42 -11.15 2.62
N LEU A 123 11.82 -9.86 2.71
CA LEU A 123 11.67 -8.94 1.59
C LEU A 123 12.44 -9.43 0.36
N LYS A 124 13.67 -9.88 0.54
CA LYS A 124 14.51 -10.38 -0.56
C LYS A 124 13.89 -11.61 -1.22
N GLN A 125 13.29 -12.50 -0.43
CA GLN A 125 12.59 -13.67 -0.94
C GLN A 125 11.40 -13.26 -1.83
N ALA A 126 10.57 -12.32 -1.35
CA ALA A 126 9.44 -11.82 -2.11
C ALA A 126 9.88 -11.08 -3.39
N LYS A 127 10.96 -10.32 -3.30
CA LYS A 127 11.53 -9.62 -4.47
C LYS A 127 11.95 -10.61 -5.55
N ARG A 128 12.59 -11.70 -5.16
CA ARG A 128 12.98 -12.78 -6.09
C ARG A 128 11.76 -13.41 -6.74
N ALA A 129 10.75 -13.75 -5.94
CA ALA A 129 9.52 -14.37 -6.43
C ALA A 129 8.79 -13.45 -7.42
N LEU A 130 8.76 -12.14 -7.17
CA LEU A 130 8.16 -11.17 -8.09
C LEU A 130 8.92 -11.09 -9.41
N ARG A 131 10.26 -11.12 -9.38
CA ARG A 131 11.06 -11.14 -10.60
C ARG A 131 10.78 -12.38 -11.43
N GLU A 132 10.67 -13.53 -10.79
CA GLU A 132 10.38 -14.79 -11.45
C GLU A 132 8.98 -14.84 -12.03
N SER A 133 8.02 -14.15 -11.40
CA SER A 133 6.63 -14.12 -11.86
C SER A 133 6.45 -13.37 -13.17
N GLY A 134 7.29 -12.37 -13.44
CA GLY A 134 7.16 -11.51 -14.62
C GLY A 134 6.03 -10.49 -14.54
N TYR A 135 5.29 -10.40 -13.43
CA TYR A 135 4.14 -9.50 -13.30
C TYR A 135 4.53 -8.02 -13.20
N ALA A 136 5.72 -7.72 -12.67
CA ALA A 136 6.15 -6.36 -12.44
C ALA A 136 7.31 -5.96 -13.35
N ALA A 137 7.23 -4.75 -13.92
CA ALA A 137 8.31 -4.16 -14.72
C ALA A 137 9.37 -3.49 -13.85
N GLN A 138 8.97 -2.98 -12.68
CA GLN A 138 9.85 -2.31 -11.74
C GLN A 138 9.61 -2.86 -10.34
N ILE A 139 10.70 -3.17 -9.62
CA ILE A 139 10.66 -3.73 -8.27
C ILE A 139 11.75 -3.06 -7.44
N TYR A 140 11.37 -2.48 -6.29
CA TYR A 140 12.29 -1.76 -5.40
C TYR A 140 12.12 -2.22 -3.96
N GLY A 141 13.24 -2.52 -3.29
CA GLY A 141 13.27 -2.68 -1.84
C GLY A 141 13.69 -1.37 -1.17
N THR A 142 12.99 -0.98 -0.11
CA THR A 142 13.28 0.21 0.67
C THR A 142 12.87 0.01 2.12
N THR A 143 12.91 1.05 2.91
CA THR A 143 12.40 1.06 4.29
C THR A 143 11.54 2.30 4.52
N ILE A 144 10.72 2.24 5.58
CA ILE A 144 9.93 3.41 5.98
C ILE A 144 10.89 4.58 6.31
N TYR A 145 10.61 5.72 5.70
CA TYR A 145 11.35 6.96 5.97
C TYR A 145 10.60 7.79 7.00
N ASN A 146 11.27 8.09 8.09
CA ASN A 146 10.76 9.01 9.10
C ASN A 146 11.61 10.27 9.14
N ASN A 147 10.97 11.42 9.40
CA ASN A 147 11.69 12.66 9.57
C ASN A 147 12.61 12.52 10.79
N ARG A 148 13.91 12.74 10.58
CA ARG A 148 14.88 12.70 11.67
C ARG A 148 14.92 14.06 12.35
N ARG A 149 14.40 14.10 13.51
CA ARG A 149 14.66 15.18 14.46
C ARG A 149 14.69 14.62 15.85
#